data_00853acb2ad792c2f5a96656bd3fced7
#
_entry.id   00853acb2ad792c2f5a96656bd3fced7
#
_cell.length_a   1.000
_cell.length_b   1.000
_cell.length_c   1.000
_cell.angle_alpha   90.00
_cell.angle_beta   90.00
_cell.angle_gamma   90.00
#
_symmetry.space_group_name_H-M   'P 1'
#
loop_
_entity.id
_entity.type
_entity.pdbx_description
1 polymer ?
#
loop_
_entity_poly.entity_id
_entity_poly.type
_entity_poly.pdbx_seq_one_letter_code
_entity_poly.pdbx_strand_id
1 'polypeptide(L)'
;MKGRMIVLDHLGEVEASALLVEGKLHDILIDATDAPRPGAIYRAICDRPVKGQGGMMLRLPEGDSAFLRTAKGLAPGQAILVQVTGYAEDGKAVPVTQKVLFKSRYAIVTPGAPGLNISRTIKDEDTRDELLAIAHSADLPD
;
A
#
# COMPACT_ATOMS: atom_id res chain seq x y z
N MET A 1 -27.62 -19.80 2.25
CA MET A 1 -27.46 -18.50 1.56
C MET A 1 -26.59 -18.74 0.32
N LYS A 2 -27.09 -18.36 -0.83
CA LYS A 2 -26.33 -18.49 -2.09
C LYS A 2 -25.69 -17.14 -2.46
N GLY A 3 -24.49 -17.16 -2.96
CA GLY A 3 -23.79 -15.98 -3.43
C GLY A 3 -22.72 -15.46 -2.49
N ARG A 4 -22.31 -14.20 -2.69
CA ARG A 4 -21.28 -13.51 -1.92
C ARG A 4 -21.91 -12.45 -1.03
N MET A 5 -21.42 -12.33 0.21
CA MET A 5 -21.85 -11.32 1.16
C MET A 5 -20.63 -10.74 1.88
N ILE A 6 -20.56 -9.43 2.01
CA ILE A 6 -19.61 -8.75 2.87
C ILE A 6 -20.36 -8.36 4.15
N VAL A 7 -19.83 -8.80 5.27
CA VAL A 7 -20.32 -8.43 6.61
C VAL A 7 -19.34 -7.41 7.18
N LEU A 8 -19.86 -6.31 7.71
CA LEU A 8 -19.09 -5.29 8.42
C LEU A 8 -19.56 -5.31 9.87
N ASP A 9 -18.61 -5.44 10.78
CA ASP A 9 -18.90 -5.52 12.22
C ASP A 9 -17.63 -5.15 13.02
N HIS A 10 -17.68 -5.33 14.31
CA HIS A 10 -16.57 -5.08 15.24
C HIS A 10 -16.18 -6.37 15.96
N LEU A 11 -14.87 -6.56 16.15
CA LEU A 11 -14.30 -7.55 17.05
C LEU A 11 -13.80 -6.81 18.31
N GLY A 12 -14.62 -6.69 19.31
CA GLY A 12 -14.38 -5.77 20.42
C GLY A 12 -14.50 -4.32 19.95
N GLU A 13 -13.41 -3.54 20.08
CA GLU A 13 -13.35 -2.14 19.62
C GLU A 13 -12.74 -1.99 18.23
N VAL A 14 -12.36 -3.08 17.57
CA VAL A 14 -11.66 -3.07 16.27
C VAL A 14 -12.65 -3.36 15.15
N GLU A 15 -12.68 -2.49 14.12
CA GLU A 15 -13.49 -2.71 12.93
C GLU A 15 -13.00 -3.94 12.16
N ALA A 16 -13.94 -4.75 11.71
CA ALA A 16 -13.66 -5.95 10.93
C ALA A 16 -14.65 -6.13 9.79
N SER A 17 -14.19 -6.74 8.73
CA SER A 17 -15.04 -7.17 7.61
C SER A 17 -14.76 -8.62 7.25
N ALA A 18 -15.81 -9.34 6.85
CA ALA A 18 -15.71 -10.72 6.43
C ALA A 18 -16.37 -10.92 5.06
N LEU A 19 -15.70 -11.65 4.17
CA LEU A 19 -16.27 -12.13 2.93
C LEU A 19 -16.81 -13.54 3.14
N LEU A 20 -18.11 -13.70 3.00
CA LEU A 20 -18.78 -14.99 2.97
C LEU A 20 -19.09 -15.38 1.52
N VAL A 21 -18.77 -16.62 1.15
CA VAL A 21 -19.11 -17.21 -0.14
C VAL A 21 -19.91 -18.46 0.11
N GLU A 22 -21.11 -18.53 -0.44
CA GLU A 22 -22.06 -19.65 -0.22
C GLU A 22 -22.27 -19.96 1.27
N GLY A 23 -22.27 -18.91 2.12
CA GLY A 23 -22.46 -19.03 3.56
C GLY A 23 -21.22 -19.48 4.35
N LYS A 24 -20.07 -19.64 3.72
CA LYS A 24 -18.80 -19.99 4.38
C LYS A 24 -17.87 -18.78 4.42
N LEU A 25 -17.15 -18.63 5.53
CA LEU A 25 -16.09 -17.61 5.63
C LEU A 25 -15.00 -17.90 4.60
N HIS A 26 -14.76 -16.93 3.72
CA HIS A 26 -13.75 -16.99 2.68
C HIS A 26 -12.54 -16.13 3.02
N ASP A 27 -12.80 -14.93 3.58
CA ASP A 27 -11.75 -13.99 3.93
C ASP A 27 -12.19 -13.11 5.10
N ILE A 28 -11.23 -12.59 5.86
CA ILE A 28 -11.47 -11.65 6.95
C ILE A 28 -10.42 -10.56 6.92
N LEU A 29 -10.85 -9.32 7.09
CA LEU A 29 -10.00 -8.15 7.24
C LEU A 29 -10.30 -7.50 8.59
N ILE A 30 -9.24 -7.27 9.36
CA ILE A 30 -9.31 -6.59 10.66
C ILE A 30 -8.52 -5.29 10.55
N ASP A 31 -9.14 -4.18 10.96
CA ASP A 31 -8.47 -2.88 10.92
C ASP A 31 -7.53 -2.75 12.13
N ALA A 32 -6.21 -2.81 11.87
CA ALA A 32 -5.20 -2.58 12.88
C ALA A 32 -5.02 -1.07 13.09
N THR A 33 -5.53 -0.56 14.21
CA THR A 33 -5.46 0.87 14.55
C THR A 33 -4.08 1.32 15.02
N ASP A 34 -3.27 0.39 15.54
CA ASP A 34 -2.02 0.66 16.25
C ASP A 34 -0.75 0.40 15.42
N ALA A 35 -0.89 0.06 14.15
CA ALA A 35 0.22 -0.24 13.26
C ALA A 35 0.17 0.58 11.97
N PRO A 36 1.33 0.89 11.36
CA PRO A 36 1.38 1.51 10.05
C PRO A 36 0.61 0.69 9.01
N ARG A 37 -0.42 1.30 8.41
CA ARG A 37 -1.31 0.62 7.46
C ARG A 37 -0.69 0.51 6.07
N PRO A 38 -0.92 -0.58 5.33
CA PRO A 38 -0.55 -0.66 3.92
C PRO A 38 -1.11 0.52 3.11
N GLY A 39 -0.26 1.16 2.31
CA GLY A 39 -0.61 2.36 1.54
C GLY A 39 -0.32 3.69 2.25
N ALA A 40 -0.11 3.70 3.56
CA ALA A 40 0.29 4.90 4.28
C ALA A 40 1.66 5.40 3.81
N ILE A 41 1.81 6.72 3.70
CA ILE A 41 3.03 7.37 3.23
C ILE A 41 3.66 8.13 4.40
N TYR A 42 4.95 7.90 4.61
CA TYR A 42 5.72 8.53 5.69
C TYR A 42 6.98 9.19 5.15
N ARG A 43 7.41 10.23 5.84
CA ARG A 43 8.78 10.75 5.74
C ARG A 43 9.63 10.02 6.79
N ALA A 44 10.34 8.99 6.34
CA ALA A 44 11.18 8.16 7.19
C ALA A 44 12.63 8.65 7.21
N ILE A 45 13.35 8.32 8.27
CA ILE A 45 14.80 8.59 8.40
C ILE A 45 15.56 7.27 8.22
N CYS A 46 16.53 7.27 7.32
CA CYS A 46 17.46 6.15 7.16
C CYS A 46 18.26 5.95 8.44
N ASP A 47 18.22 4.76 9.02
CA ASP A 47 18.90 4.42 10.27
C ASP A 47 20.21 3.69 9.99
N ARG A 48 20.15 2.43 9.58
CA ARG A 48 21.33 1.62 9.30
C ARG A 48 21.14 0.69 8.11
N PRO A 49 22.19 0.48 7.29
CA PRO A 49 22.14 -0.52 6.23
C PRO A 49 22.09 -1.95 6.81
N VAL A 50 21.35 -2.83 6.13
CA VAL A 50 21.31 -4.25 6.46
C VAL A 50 22.36 -4.98 5.64
N LYS A 51 23.40 -5.46 6.31
CA LYS A 51 24.54 -6.17 5.69
C LYS A 51 24.04 -7.42 4.95
N GLY A 52 24.54 -7.62 3.75
CA GLY A 52 24.28 -8.81 2.93
C GLY A 52 22.94 -8.83 2.20
N GLN A 53 22.04 -7.89 2.47
CA GLN A 53 20.71 -7.84 1.83
C GLN A 53 20.49 -6.60 0.95
N GLY A 54 21.42 -5.64 0.97
CA GLY A 54 21.30 -4.39 0.19
C GLY A 54 20.18 -3.46 0.66
N GLY A 55 19.54 -3.77 1.79
CA GLY A 55 18.43 -3.01 2.36
C GLY A 55 18.86 -1.98 3.40
N MET A 56 17.90 -1.20 3.87
CA MET A 56 18.07 -0.16 4.89
C MET A 56 16.97 -0.29 5.95
N MET A 57 17.37 -0.23 7.20
CA MET A 57 16.45 0.02 8.29
C MET A 57 16.11 1.50 8.34
N LEU A 58 14.85 1.81 8.51
CA LEU A 58 14.34 3.17 8.61
C LEU A 58 13.61 3.35 9.94
N ARG A 59 13.49 4.59 10.37
CA ARG A 59 12.65 4.99 11.50
C ARG A 59 11.50 5.85 10.99
N LEU A 60 10.27 5.41 11.28
CA LEU A 60 9.06 6.18 11.00
C LEU A 60 8.85 7.27 12.06
N PRO A 61 8.04 8.30 11.78
CA PRO A 61 7.81 9.42 12.71
C PRO A 61 7.33 9.00 14.10
N GLU A 62 6.51 7.97 14.18
CA GLU A 62 5.92 7.46 15.43
C GLU A 62 6.84 6.49 16.20
N GLY A 63 8.04 6.23 15.66
CA GLY A 63 9.05 5.40 16.30
C GLY A 63 9.13 3.97 15.78
N ASP A 64 8.20 3.54 14.95
CA ASP A 64 8.23 2.22 14.34
C ASP A 64 9.45 2.04 13.44
N SER A 65 10.01 0.83 13.46
CA SER A 65 11.07 0.43 12.53
C SER A 65 10.48 -0.04 11.21
N ALA A 66 11.01 0.48 10.11
CA ALA A 66 10.64 0.04 8.77
C ALA A 66 11.83 -0.56 8.02
N PHE A 67 11.54 -1.41 7.06
CA PHE A 67 12.54 -2.06 6.23
C PHE A 67 12.33 -1.74 4.75
N LEU A 68 13.35 -1.12 4.16
CA LEU A 68 13.44 -0.85 2.73
C LEU A 68 14.38 -1.85 2.08
N ARG A 69 13.85 -2.69 1.19
CA ARG A 69 14.62 -3.78 0.56
C ARG A 69 15.76 -3.28 -0.34
N THR A 70 15.52 -2.21 -1.09
CA THR A 70 16.49 -1.64 -2.04
C THR A 70 16.85 -0.23 -1.61
N ALA A 71 18.07 -0.04 -1.14
CA ALA A 71 18.54 1.22 -0.55
C ALA A 71 19.78 1.79 -1.25
N LYS A 72 19.90 1.53 -2.56
CA LYS A 72 21.06 2.00 -3.33
C LYS A 72 21.16 3.54 -3.31
N GLY A 73 22.30 4.04 -2.88
CA GLY A 73 22.58 5.49 -2.85
C GLY A 73 22.02 6.21 -1.62
N LEU A 74 21.42 5.49 -0.66
CA LEU A 74 20.95 6.07 0.59
C LEU A 74 22.02 6.03 1.68
N ALA A 75 22.01 7.05 2.53
CA ALA A 75 22.94 7.16 3.67
C ALA A 75 22.15 7.28 5.00
N PRO A 76 22.71 6.76 6.12
CA PRO A 76 22.14 6.98 7.44
C PRO A 76 21.91 8.47 7.72
N GLY A 77 20.78 8.80 8.38
CA GLY A 77 20.35 10.17 8.67
C GLY A 77 19.57 10.85 7.53
N GLN A 78 19.58 10.30 6.33
CA GLN A 78 18.84 10.85 5.21
C GLN A 78 17.32 10.67 5.40
N ALA A 79 16.56 11.74 5.14
CA ALA A 79 15.10 11.68 5.11
C ALA A 79 14.61 11.30 3.71
N ILE A 80 13.69 10.34 3.65
CA ILE A 80 13.09 9.88 2.38
C ILE A 80 11.59 9.67 2.54
N LEU A 81 10.84 9.79 1.43
CA LEU A 81 9.45 9.37 1.39
C LEU A 81 9.37 7.88 1.12
N VAL A 82 8.53 7.20 1.89
CA VAL A 82 8.25 5.78 1.74
C VAL A 82 6.77 5.49 1.89
N GLN A 83 6.32 4.43 1.24
CA GLN A 83 4.97 3.91 1.38
C GLN A 83 5.00 2.51 1.98
N VAL A 84 4.13 2.25 2.94
CA VAL A 84 3.94 0.92 3.54
C VAL A 84 3.35 -0.03 2.51
N THR A 85 3.96 -1.21 2.35
CA THR A 85 3.54 -2.22 1.38
C THR A 85 2.75 -3.38 1.97
N GLY A 86 2.80 -3.54 3.28
CA GLY A 86 2.11 -4.61 4.01
C GLY A 86 2.21 -4.40 5.51
N TYR A 87 1.49 -5.19 6.27
CA TYR A 87 1.63 -5.22 7.73
C TYR A 87 2.97 -5.84 8.12
N ALA A 88 3.52 -5.39 9.24
CA ALA A 88 4.68 -6.03 9.84
C ALA A 88 4.30 -7.43 10.35
N GLU A 89 5.15 -8.41 10.10
CA GLU A 89 5.09 -9.69 10.80
C GLU A 89 5.63 -9.50 12.23
N ASP A 90 5.20 -10.37 13.17
CA ASP A 90 5.64 -10.30 14.56
C ASP A 90 7.17 -10.23 14.68
N GLY A 91 7.64 -9.21 15.39
CA GLY A 91 9.07 -8.97 15.61
C GLY A 91 9.84 -8.47 14.39
N LYS A 92 9.18 -8.18 13.28
CA LYS A 92 9.81 -7.64 12.07
C LYS A 92 9.46 -6.18 11.85
N ALA A 93 10.33 -5.49 11.11
CA ALA A 93 10.11 -4.11 10.70
C ALA A 93 9.01 -4.02 9.61
N VAL A 94 8.31 -2.89 9.59
CA VAL A 94 7.26 -2.59 8.61
C VAL A 94 7.86 -2.57 7.19
N PRO A 95 7.34 -3.36 6.24
CA PRO A 95 7.87 -3.35 4.88
C PRO A 95 7.44 -2.08 4.14
N VAL A 96 8.42 -1.40 3.53
CA VAL A 96 8.17 -0.15 2.80
C VAL A 96 8.88 -0.11 1.45
N THR A 97 8.43 0.81 0.60
CA THR A 97 9.01 1.12 -0.70
C THR A 97 9.15 2.63 -0.89
N GLN A 98 10.17 3.07 -1.65
CA GLN A 98 10.26 4.46 -2.13
C GLN A 98 9.34 4.74 -3.32
N LYS A 99 8.88 3.69 -4.00
CA LYS A 99 7.96 3.82 -5.12
C LYS A 99 6.55 4.02 -4.59
N VAL A 100 6.14 5.29 -4.49
CA VAL A 100 4.79 5.66 -4.07
C VAL A 100 3.80 5.34 -5.18
N LEU A 101 2.70 4.66 -4.82
CA LEU A 101 1.62 4.29 -5.72
C LEU A 101 0.29 4.76 -5.12
N PHE A 102 -0.46 5.57 -5.87
CA PHE A 102 -1.86 5.83 -5.58
C PHE A 102 -2.71 4.85 -6.39
N LYS A 103 -3.17 3.79 -5.72
CA LYS A 103 -3.86 2.67 -6.35
C LYS A 103 -5.35 2.72 -6.03
N SER A 104 -6.17 2.71 -7.07
CA SER A 104 -7.62 2.56 -6.96
C SER A 104 -8.10 1.31 -7.69
N ARG A 105 -9.41 1.10 -7.67
CA ARG A 105 -10.07 0.04 -8.43
C ARG A 105 -9.88 0.19 -9.95
N TYR A 106 -9.77 1.41 -10.43
CA TYR A 106 -9.78 1.74 -11.86
C TYR A 106 -8.40 2.05 -12.42
N ALA A 107 -7.58 2.75 -11.66
CA ALA A 107 -6.30 3.28 -12.13
C ALA A 107 -5.20 3.22 -11.05
N ILE A 108 -3.96 3.33 -11.51
CA ILE A 108 -2.79 3.49 -10.65
C ILE A 108 -2.05 4.74 -11.10
N VAL A 109 -1.81 5.67 -10.18
CA VAL A 109 -0.96 6.84 -10.40
C VAL A 109 0.36 6.63 -9.66
N THR A 110 1.47 6.79 -10.37
CA THR A 110 2.82 6.68 -9.81
C THR A 110 3.53 8.01 -10.01
N PRO A 111 3.71 8.82 -8.97
CA PRO A 111 4.45 10.07 -9.07
C PRO A 111 5.87 9.84 -9.62
N GLY A 112 6.31 10.71 -10.52
CA GLY A 112 7.63 10.61 -11.13
C GLY A 112 7.84 9.45 -12.11
N ALA A 113 6.78 8.73 -12.48
CA ALA A 113 6.81 7.70 -13.52
C ALA A 113 5.89 8.09 -14.68
N PRO A 114 6.33 7.94 -15.94
CA PRO A 114 5.48 8.30 -17.08
C PRO A 114 4.30 7.35 -17.23
N GLY A 115 3.15 7.94 -17.58
CA GLY A 115 1.97 7.23 -18.03
C GLY A 115 0.91 6.96 -16.97
N LEU A 116 -0.32 7.02 -17.44
CA LEU A 116 -1.52 6.64 -16.72
C LEU A 116 -1.78 5.15 -16.93
N ASN A 117 -1.94 4.42 -15.84
CA ASN A 117 -2.17 2.98 -15.89
C ASN A 117 -3.59 2.65 -15.44
N ILE A 118 -4.42 2.22 -16.38
CA ILE A 118 -5.75 1.68 -16.07
C ILE A 118 -5.61 0.22 -15.58
N SER A 119 -6.44 -0.15 -14.61
CA SER A 119 -6.44 -1.49 -14.03
C SER A 119 -6.53 -2.57 -15.09
N ARG A 120 -5.66 -3.57 -15.01
CA ARG A 120 -5.62 -4.71 -15.94
C ARG A 120 -6.84 -5.65 -15.80
N THR A 121 -7.62 -5.48 -14.73
CA THR A 121 -8.87 -6.24 -14.53
C THR A 121 -9.99 -5.73 -15.39
N ILE A 122 -9.92 -4.48 -15.88
CA ILE A 122 -10.87 -3.89 -16.80
C ILE A 122 -10.47 -4.34 -18.21
N LYS A 123 -11.29 -5.20 -18.83
CA LYS A 123 -11.01 -5.82 -20.12
C LYS A 123 -11.76 -5.15 -21.29
N ASP A 124 -12.85 -4.45 -20.97
CA ASP A 124 -13.65 -3.73 -21.95
C ASP A 124 -12.88 -2.51 -22.48
N GLU A 125 -12.68 -2.46 -23.80
CA GLU A 125 -11.85 -1.42 -24.43
C GLU A 125 -12.52 -0.05 -24.35
N ASP A 126 -13.84 0.04 -24.57
CA ASP A 126 -14.58 1.30 -24.50
C ASP A 126 -14.49 1.91 -23.10
N THR A 127 -14.68 1.09 -22.06
CA THR A 127 -14.51 1.51 -20.67
C THR A 127 -13.08 1.95 -20.37
N ARG A 128 -12.07 1.29 -20.94
CA ARG A 128 -10.67 1.69 -20.77
C ARG A 128 -10.38 3.05 -21.39
N ASP A 129 -10.88 3.28 -22.58
CA ASP A 129 -10.69 4.54 -23.32
C ASP A 129 -11.40 5.70 -22.60
N GLU A 130 -12.61 5.47 -22.09
CA GLU A 130 -13.33 6.45 -21.27
C GLU A 130 -12.55 6.81 -20.00
N LEU A 131 -12.04 5.80 -19.26
CA LEU A 131 -11.23 6.02 -18.07
C LEU A 131 -9.91 6.74 -18.37
N LEU A 132 -9.27 6.45 -19.50
CA LEU A 132 -8.08 7.16 -19.94
C LEU A 132 -8.39 8.62 -20.27
N ALA A 133 -9.50 8.91 -20.95
CA ALA A 133 -9.93 10.26 -21.24
C ALA A 133 -10.18 11.07 -19.96
N ILE A 134 -10.86 10.48 -18.97
CA ILE A 134 -11.09 11.08 -17.67
C ILE A 134 -9.74 11.35 -16.97
N ALA A 135 -8.85 10.37 -16.96
CA ALA A 135 -7.55 10.50 -16.30
C ALA A 135 -6.65 11.57 -16.96
N HIS A 136 -6.68 11.69 -18.29
CA HIS A 136 -5.97 12.76 -19.01
C HIS A 136 -6.55 14.16 -18.80
N SER A 137 -7.86 14.24 -18.49
CA SER A 137 -8.50 15.52 -18.17
C SER A 137 -8.21 16.00 -16.75
N ALA A 138 -7.72 15.11 -15.88
CA ALA A 138 -7.32 15.45 -14.54
C ALA A 138 -5.95 16.15 -14.58
N ASP A 139 -5.87 17.31 -13.92
CA ASP A 139 -4.62 18.06 -13.74
C ASP A 139 -3.79 17.36 -12.65
N LEU A 140 -3.04 16.34 -13.07
CA LEU A 140 -2.17 15.57 -12.17
C LEU A 140 -0.83 16.29 -12.04
N PRO A 141 -0.33 16.48 -10.82
CA PRO A 141 1.00 17.05 -10.62
C PRO A 141 2.09 16.12 -11.18
N ASP A 142 3.14 16.73 -11.74
CA ASP A 142 4.33 16.06 -12.26
C ASP A 142 5.09 15.26 -11.17
#